data_b26cbc175920cda8ca39bb31846a43a3
#
_entry.id   b26cbc175920cda8ca39bb31846a43a3
#
_cell.length_a   1.000
_cell.length_b   1.000
_cell.length_c   1.000
_cell.angle_alpha   90.00
_cell.angle_beta   90.00
_cell.angle_gamma   90.00
#
_symmetry.space_group_name_H-M   'P 1'
#
loop_
_entity.id
_entity.type
_entity.pdbx_description
1 polymer ?
#
loop_
_entity_poly.entity_id
_entity_poly.type
_entity_poly.pdbx_seq_one_letter_code
_entity_poly.pdbx_strand_id
1 'polypeptide(L)'
;PHNVTEDADLGLRLYAHGYLTGTLKCATVETAPATLKVWTRQRTRWLKGWVQTWLVAMRRPLHTVQALGPGGFAVFQLLIAGMLVSALAHPLMFIFIGVTLAWLASSSATSVSALHSALMWIDLANIGGSYLTFIAMGWRGFTGHERTRLKTGWVLLTPAYWMMMSI
;
A
#
# COMPACT_ATOMS: atom_id res chain seq x y z
N PRO A 1 6.51 10.65 -22.12
CA PRO A 1 6.27 9.35 -22.77
C PRO A 1 7.14 8.20 -22.20
N HIS A 2 7.63 8.31 -20.97
CA HIS A 2 8.53 7.32 -20.35
C HIS A 2 8.10 6.96 -18.93
N ASN A 3 6.80 7.12 -18.58
CA ASN A 3 6.30 6.66 -17.29
C ASN A 3 6.10 5.14 -17.36
N VAL A 4 6.57 4.44 -16.36
CA VAL A 4 6.49 2.97 -16.27
C VAL A 4 5.12 2.50 -15.78
N THR A 5 4.34 3.41 -15.21
CA THR A 5 2.94 3.23 -14.83
C THR A 5 2.07 4.09 -15.75
N GLU A 6 2.19 3.83 -17.05
CA GLU A 6 1.47 4.56 -18.09
C GLU A 6 -0.05 4.43 -17.96
N ASP A 7 -0.52 3.30 -17.45
CA ASP A 7 -1.93 3.01 -17.17
C ASP A 7 -2.50 3.96 -16.11
N ALA A 8 -1.78 4.16 -15.02
CA ALA A 8 -2.18 5.06 -13.94
C ALA A 8 -2.14 6.53 -14.38
N ASP A 9 -1.09 6.94 -15.11
CA ASP A 9 -0.98 8.29 -15.66
C ASP A 9 -2.09 8.56 -16.69
N LEU A 10 -2.38 7.58 -17.54
CA LEU A 10 -3.47 7.66 -18.51
C LEU A 10 -4.83 7.78 -17.82
N GLY A 11 -5.10 6.94 -16.81
CA GLY A 11 -6.33 6.99 -16.03
C GLY A 11 -6.55 8.35 -15.36
N LEU A 12 -5.50 8.91 -14.78
CA LEU A 12 -5.54 10.25 -14.17
C LEU A 12 -5.86 11.34 -15.18
N ARG A 13 -5.25 11.29 -16.36
CA ARG A 13 -5.50 12.26 -17.45
C ARG A 13 -6.90 12.13 -18.02
N LEU A 14 -7.38 10.90 -18.24
CA LEU A 14 -8.76 10.68 -18.71
C LEU A 14 -9.76 11.26 -17.71
N TYR A 15 -9.58 11.00 -16.43
CA TYR A 15 -10.43 11.58 -15.40
C TYR A 15 -10.38 13.11 -15.37
N ALA A 16 -9.18 13.70 -15.47
CA ALA A 16 -9.01 15.16 -15.53
C ALA A 16 -9.70 15.81 -16.74
N HIS A 17 -9.89 15.06 -17.84
CA HIS A 17 -10.64 15.50 -19.02
C HIS A 17 -12.14 15.14 -18.98
N GLY A 18 -12.64 14.64 -17.83
CA GLY A 18 -14.05 14.31 -17.64
C GLY A 18 -14.48 12.97 -18.24
N TYR A 19 -13.55 12.12 -18.68
CA TYR A 19 -13.87 10.77 -19.16
C TYR A 19 -14.10 9.82 -17.99
N LEU A 20 -15.07 8.93 -18.15
CA LEU A 20 -15.34 7.85 -17.20
C LEU A 20 -14.61 6.58 -17.65
N THR A 21 -13.98 5.91 -16.72
CA THR A 21 -13.38 4.59 -16.94
C THR A 21 -14.25 3.54 -16.29
N GLY A 22 -14.33 2.36 -16.91
CA GLY A 22 -15.10 1.23 -16.39
C GLY A 22 -14.24 -0.04 -16.31
N THR A 23 -14.71 -1.01 -15.53
CA THR A 23 -14.05 -2.32 -15.39
C THR A 23 -14.73 -3.32 -16.30
N LEU A 24 -13.96 -4.01 -17.13
CA LEU A 24 -14.45 -5.15 -17.93
C LEU A 24 -14.57 -6.38 -17.02
N LYS A 25 -15.66 -7.13 -17.19
CA LYS A 25 -15.91 -8.39 -16.45
C LYS A 25 -15.15 -9.58 -17.07
N CYS A 26 -14.00 -9.36 -17.67
CA CYS A 26 -13.15 -10.38 -18.25
C CYS A 26 -11.94 -10.60 -17.36
N ALA A 27 -11.64 -11.85 -17.04
CA ALA A 27 -10.43 -12.19 -16.28
C ALA A 27 -9.20 -12.00 -17.16
N THR A 28 -8.21 -11.31 -16.64
CA THR A 28 -6.88 -11.24 -17.23
C THR A 28 -5.99 -12.29 -16.58
N VAL A 29 -5.33 -13.10 -17.38
CA VAL A 29 -4.39 -14.11 -16.88
C VAL A 29 -2.97 -13.57 -17.02
N GLU A 30 -2.28 -13.45 -15.90
CA GLU A 30 -0.89 -12.97 -15.85
C GLU A 30 0.02 -14.02 -15.24
N THR A 31 1.28 -14.02 -15.69
CA THR A 31 2.32 -14.89 -15.12
C THR A 31 2.99 -14.18 -13.96
N ALA A 32 2.94 -14.81 -12.78
CA ALA A 32 3.65 -14.29 -11.61
C ALA A 32 5.17 -14.31 -11.81
N PRO A 33 5.93 -13.35 -11.23
CA PRO A 33 7.38 -13.34 -11.29
C PRO A 33 7.96 -14.64 -10.70
N ALA A 34 8.76 -15.35 -11.48
CA ALA A 34 9.28 -16.66 -11.08
C ALA A 34 10.39 -16.60 -10.02
N THR A 35 11.06 -15.45 -9.86
CA THR A 35 12.16 -15.28 -8.89
C THR A 35 12.02 -13.97 -8.12
N LEU A 36 12.57 -13.97 -6.89
CA LEU A 36 12.61 -12.76 -6.06
C LEU A 36 13.30 -11.58 -6.78
N LYS A 37 14.37 -11.84 -7.52
CA LYS A 37 15.09 -10.81 -8.29
C LYS A 37 14.21 -10.16 -9.36
N VAL A 38 13.43 -10.95 -10.08
CA VAL A 38 12.48 -10.43 -11.09
C VAL A 38 11.37 -9.65 -10.40
N TRP A 39 10.83 -10.18 -9.29
CA TRP A 39 9.80 -9.53 -8.49
C TRP A 39 10.27 -8.18 -7.96
N THR A 40 11.43 -8.10 -7.29
CA THR A 40 11.99 -6.85 -6.75
C THR A 40 12.18 -5.80 -7.85
N ARG A 41 12.77 -6.20 -9.00
CA ARG A 41 12.96 -5.31 -10.14
C ARG A 41 11.63 -4.76 -10.69
N GLN A 42 10.60 -5.59 -10.73
CA GLN A 42 9.26 -5.20 -11.16
C GLN A 42 8.65 -4.19 -10.17
N ARG A 43 8.73 -4.47 -8.86
CA ARG A 43 8.18 -3.60 -7.80
C ARG A 43 8.89 -2.26 -7.71
N THR A 44 10.22 -2.25 -7.76
CA THR A 44 11.01 -1.00 -7.81
C THR A 44 10.61 -0.14 -9.00
N ARG A 45 10.40 -0.76 -10.16
CA ARG A 45 9.96 -0.06 -11.36
C ARG A 45 8.57 0.55 -11.17
N TRP A 46 7.62 -0.17 -10.58
CA TRP A 46 6.28 0.32 -10.31
C TRP A 46 6.29 1.46 -9.29
N LEU A 47 6.98 1.30 -8.17
CA LEU A 47 7.11 2.36 -7.17
C LEU A 47 7.71 3.63 -7.79
N LYS A 48 8.75 3.49 -8.61
CA LYS A 48 9.33 4.62 -9.34
C LYS A 48 8.29 5.30 -10.25
N GLY A 49 7.48 4.54 -10.96
CA GLY A 49 6.41 5.08 -11.80
C GLY A 49 5.35 5.84 -11.00
N TRP A 50 4.92 5.29 -9.85
CA TRP A 50 3.97 5.96 -8.95
C TRP A 50 4.53 7.27 -8.38
N VAL A 51 5.77 7.27 -7.90
CA VAL A 51 6.47 8.49 -7.46
C VAL A 51 6.53 9.51 -8.58
N GLN A 52 6.87 9.09 -9.78
CA GLN A 52 6.97 9.97 -10.95
C GLN A 52 5.62 10.59 -11.30
N THR A 53 4.53 9.80 -11.35
CA THR A 53 3.18 10.29 -11.58
C THR A 53 2.78 11.32 -10.54
N TRP A 54 3.03 11.03 -9.26
CA TRP A 54 2.72 11.95 -8.17
C TRP A 54 3.50 13.25 -8.26
N LEU A 55 4.83 13.19 -8.47
CA LEU A 55 5.69 14.37 -8.59
C LEU A 55 5.29 15.24 -9.78
N VAL A 56 4.93 14.64 -10.91
CA VAL A 56 4.46 15.39 -12.10
C VAL A 56 3.16 16.13 -11.79
N ALA A 57 2.20 15.45 -11.16
CA ALA A 57 0.93 16.07 -10.76
C ALA A 57 1.14 17.19 -9.72
N MET A 58 2.09 17.02 -8.79
CA MET A 58 2.40 17.99 -7.73
C MET A 58 3.31 19.15 -8.19
N ARG A 59 3.79 19.18 -9.41
CA ARG A 59 4.45 20.38 -9.97
C ARG A 59 3.52 21.59 -10.04
N ARG A 60 2.21 21.36 -10.23
CA ARG A 60 1.17 22.39 -10.29
C ARG A 60 -0.05 21.95 -9.48
N PRO A 61 0.05 21.92 -8.13
CA PRO A 61 -0.98 21.31 -7.28
C PRO A 61 -2.33 21.98 -7.44
N LEU A 62 -2.40 23.30 -7.56
CA LEU A 62 -3.65 24.03 -7.75
C LEU A 62 -4.33 23.66 -9.07
N HIS A 63 -3.56 23.55 -10.16
CA HIS A 63 -4.08 23.07 -11.43
C HIS A 63 -4.60 21.63 -11.34
N THR A 64 -3.88 20.77 -10.61
CA THR A 64 -4.31 19.37 -10.40
C THR A 64 -5.62 19.32 -9.58
N VAL A 65 -5.77 20.16 -8.55
CA VAL A 65 -7.03 20.28 -7.79
C VAL A 65 -8.17 20.75 -8.69
N GLN A 66 -7.92 21.73 -9.55
CA GLN A 66 -8.93 22.25 -10.47
C GLN A 66 -9.35 21.20 -11.51
N ALA A 67 -8.39 20.42 -12.03
CA ALA A 67 -8.64 19.40 -13.05
C ALA A 67 -9.35 18.15 -12.50
N LEU A 68 -9.01 17.73 -11.27
CA LEU A 68 -9.59 16.54 -10.64
C LEU A 68 -10.81 16.85 -9.77
N GLY A 69 -11.03 18.11 -9.43
CA GLY A 69 -11.92 18.50 -8.36
C GLY A 69 -11.38 18.13 -6.97
N PRO A 70 -11.92 18.70 -5.88
CA PRO A 70 -11.40 18.44 -4.52
C PRO A 70 -11.52 16.98 -4.09
N GLY A 71 -12.63 16.31 -4.44
CA GLY A 71 -12.83 14.89 -4.14
C GLY A 71 -11.86 13.97 -4.91
N GLY A 72 -11.71 14.18 -6.21
CA GLY A 72 -10.77 13.44 -7.05
C GLY A 72 -9.32 13.64 -6.60
N PHE A 73 -8.96 14.87 -6.24
CA PHE A 73 -7.64 15.17 -5.68
C PHE A 73 -7.40 14.47 -4.34
N ALA A 74 -8.39 14.45 -3.43
CA ALA A 74 -8.26 13.73 -2.17
C ALA A 74 -8.07 12.23 -2.38
N VAL A 75 -8.84 11.60 -3.28
CA VAL A 75 -8.68 10.19 -3.64
C VAL A 75 -7.29 9.94 -4.26
N PHE A 76 -6.84 10.79 -5.16
CA PHE A 76 -5.50 10.73 -5.75
C PHE A 76 -4.39 10.76 -4.69
N GLN A 77 -4.48 11.67 -3.71
CA GLN A 77 -3.52 11.75 -2.61
C GLN A 77 -3.57 10.50 -1.72
N LEU A 78 -4.76 10.02 -1.36
CA LEU A 78 -4.91 8.83 -0.53
C LEU A 78 -4.35 7.58 -1.22
N LEU A 79 -4.60 7.42 -2.51
CA LEU A 79 -4.15 6.24 -3.25
C LEU A 79 -2.64 6.28 -3.53
N ILE A 80 -2.10 7.38 -4.02
CA ILE A 80 -0.70 7.42 -4.45
C ILE A 80 0.21 7.90 -3.33
N ALA A 81 -0.01 9.09 -2.78
CA ALA A 81 0.82 9.58 -1.69
C ALA A 81 0.68 8.72 -0.43
N GLY A 82 -0.54 8.27 -0.10
CA GLY A 82 -0.81 7.38 1.01
C GLY A 82 -0.07 6.04 0.88
N MET A 83 -0.05 5.44 -0.32
CA MET A 83 0.72 4.23 -0.61
C MET A 83 2.23 4.45 -0.43
N LEU A 84 2.78 5.56 -0.94
CA LEU A 84 4.20 5.89 -0.80
C LEU A 84 4.59 6.12 0.66
N VAL A 85 3.78 6.89 1.39
CA VAL A 85 3.99 7.14 2.84
C VAL A 85 3.89 5.82 3.62
N SER A 86 2.90 4.98 3.31
CA SER A 86 2.75 3.66 3.94
C SER A 86 3.97 2.77 3.72
N ALA A 87 4.48 2.71 2.49
CA ALA A 87 5.68 1.93 2.17
C ALA A 87 6.91 2.38 2.99
N LEU A 88 7.07 3.68 3.21
CA LEU A 88 8.17 4.25 4.01
C LEU A 88 7.92 4.11 5.53
N ALA A 89 6.68 4.23 5.97
CA ALA A 89 6.32 4.20 7.39
C ALA A 89 6.34 2.78 7.99
N HIS A 90 5.95 1.76 7.22
CA HIS A 90 5.85 0.39 7.73
C HIS A 90 7.12 -0.14 8.43
N PRO A 91 8.33 -0.02 7.86
CA PRO A 91 9.54 -0.46 8.55
C PRO A 91 9.77 0.27 9.85
N LEU A 92 9.51 1.59 9.88
CA LEU A 92 9.68 2.42 11.09
C LEU A 92 8.71 2.02 12.20
N MET A 93 7.47 1.69 11.85
CA MET A 93 6.46 1.21 12.80
C MET A 93 6.89 -0.12 13.44
N PHE A 94 7.40 -1.07 12.65
CA PHE A 94 7.92 -2.34 13.21
C PHE A 94 9.15 -2.14 14.09
N ILE A 95 10.07 -1.24 13.71
CA ILE A 95 11.22 -0.86 14.54
C ILE A 95 10.73 -0.27 15.87
N PHE A 96 9.78 0.67 15.82
CA PHE A 96 9.20 1.29 17.01
C PHE A 96 8.59 0.25 17.95
N ILE A 97 7.77 -0.67 17.43
CA ILE A 97 7.16 -1.75 18.23
C ILE A 97 8.26 -2.65 18.82
N GLY A 98 9.24 -3.07 18.03
CA GLY A 98 10.33 -3.93 18.48
C GLY A 98 11.17 -3.29 19.59
N VAL A 99 11.53 -2.02 19.44
CA VAL A 99 12.25 -1.25 20.48
C VAL A 99 11.41 -1.09 21.74
N THR A 100 10.12 -0.80 21.60
CA THR A 100 9.19 -0.69 22.75
C THR A 100 9.08 -2.00 23.51
N LEU A 101 8.91 -3.11 22.80
CA LEU A 101 8.84 -4.45 23.44
C LEU A 101 10.17 -4.82 24.13
N ALA A 102 11.31 -4.56 23.49
CA ALA A 102 12.62 -4.81 24.09
C ALA A 102 12.83 -3.95 25.35
N TRP A 103 12.42 -2.68 25.30
CA TRP A 103 12.49 -1.79 26.46
C TRP A 103 11.61 -2.25 27.61
N LEU A 104 10.35 -2.66 27.33
CA LEU A 104 9.44 -3.22 28.33
C LEU A 104 9.99 -4.51 28.97
N ALA A 105 10.66 -5.35 28.17
CA ALA A 105 11.25 -6.60 28.68
C ALA A 105 12.50 -6.38 29.52
N SER A 106 13.28 -5.32 29.25
CA SER A 106 14.55 -5.04 29.91
C SER A 106 14.44 -4.15 31.15
N SER A 107 13.38 -3.37 31.27
CA SER A 107 13.26 -2.37 32.35
C SER A 107 12.30 -2.87 33.43
N SER A 108 12.75 -2.66 34.68
CA SER A 108 11.86 -2.69 35.87
C SER A 108 10.90 -1.48 35.87
N ALA A 109 10.72 -0.83 34.71
CA ALA A 109 9.97 0.42 34.58
C ALA A 109 8.47 0.18 34.83
N THR A 110 8.00 0.78 35.90
CA THR A 110 6.65 0.65 36.44
C THR A 110 5.63 1.52 35.68
N SER A 111 6.03 2.38 34.76
CA SER A 111 5.11 3.26 34.03
C SER A 111 5.58 3.63 32.63
N VAL A 112 4.85 3.18 31.65
CA VAL A 112 4.92 3.73 30.26
C VAL A 112 4.10 5.02 30.25
N SER A 113 4.61 6.09 29.63
CA SER A 113 3.82 7.32 29.51
C SER A 113 2.53 7.06 28.72
N ALA A 114 1.45 7.74 29.06
CA ALA A 114 0.16 7.59 28.39
C ALA A 114 0.27 7.83 26.87
N LEU A 115 1.10 8.80 26.45
CA LEU A 115 1.36 9.09 25.05
C LEU A 115 2.04 7.91 24.34
N HIS A 116 3.07 7.32 24.94
CA HIS A 116 3.78 6.18 24.34
C HIS A 116 2.85 4.96 24.20
N SER A 117 2.05 4.68 25.22
CA SER A 117 1.03 3.63 25.17
C SER A 117 -0.01 3.89 24.08
N ALA A 118 -0.52 5.13 23.93
CA ALA A 118 -1.46 5.49 22.91
C ALA A 118 -0.89 5.29 21.50
N LEU A 119 0.35 5.74 21.26
CA LEU A 119 1.03 5.55 19.97
C LEU A 119 1.20 4.07 19.63
N MET A 120 1.61 3.26 20.59
CA MET A 120 1.76 1.81 20.40
C MET A 120 0.41 1.15 20.03
N TRP A 121 -0.69 1.52 20.69
CA TRP A 121 -2.01 0.99 20.35
C TRP A 121 -2.50 1.45 18.98
N ILE A 122 -2.22 2.71 18.59
CA ILE A 122 -2.53 3.22 17.24
C ILE A 122 -1.77 2.44 16.19
N ASP A 123 -0.47 2.18 16.39
CA ASP A 123 0.36 1.41 15.46
C ASP A 123 -0.13 -0.03 15.33
N LEU A 124 -0.41 -0.69 16.45
CA LEU A 124 -0.95 -2.06 16.45
C LEU A 124 -2.31 -2.13 15.74
N ALA A 125 -3.21 -1.18 16.00
CA ALA A 125 -4.52 -1.12 15.35
C ALA A 125 -4.38 -0.86 13.84
N ASN A 126 -3.47 0.03 13.43
CA ASN A 126 -3.23 0.34 12.03
C ASN A 126 -2.63 -0.86 11.28
N ILE A 127 -1.60 -1.50 11.83
CA ILE A 127 -0.98 -2.70 11.25
C ILE A 127 -2.00 -3.84 11.21
N GLY A 128 -2.64 -4.16 12.34
CA GLY A 128 -3.61 -5.25 12.42
C GLY A 128 -4.82 -5.02 11.51
N GLY A 129 -5.37 -3.81 11.51
CA GLY A 129 -6.49 -3.42 10.66
C GLY A 129 -6.16 -3.52 9.17
N SER A 130 -4.96 -3.07 8.76
CA SER A 130 -4.49 -3.17 7.38
C SER A 130 -4.38 -4.64 6.94
N TYR A 131 -3.73 -5.49 7.72
CA TYR A 131 -3.59 -6.91 7.37
C TYR A 131 -4.94 -7.64 7.36
N LEU A 132 -5.80 -7.39 8.34
CA LEU A 132 -7.15 -7.97 8.37
C LEU A 132 -7.96 -7.56 7.14
N THR A 133 -7.85 -6.30 6.72
CA THR A 133 -8.52 -5.80 5.51
C THR A 133 -8.02 -6.53 4.26
N PHE A 134 -6.71 -6.66 4.08
CA PHE A 134 -6.14 -7.39 2.93
C PHE A 134 -6.50 -8.86 2.95
N ILE A 135 -6.47 -9.51 4.11
CA ILE A 135 -6.89 -10.90 4.28
C ILE A 135 -8.37 -11.05 3.91
N ALA A 136 -9.24 -10.16 4.40
CA ALA A 136 -10.66 -10.19 4.12
C ALA A 136 -10.97 -9.95 2.63
N MET A 137 -10.28 -9.00 2.00
CA MET A 137 -10.42 -8.73 0.56
C MET A 137 -9.93 -9.91 -0.28
N GLY A 138 -8.76 -10.46 0.03
CA GLY A 138 -8.23 -11.65 -0.62
C GLY A 138 -9.19 -12.83 -0.50
N TRP A 139 -9.70 -13.07 0.71
CA TRP A 139 -10.65 -14.16 0.98
C TRP A 139 -11.97 -14.01 0.20
N ARG A 140 -12.46 -12.78 0.04
CA ARG A 140 -13.66 -12.50 -0.77
C ARG A 140 -13.41 -12.63 -2.27
N GLY A 141 -12.21 -12.32 -2.73
CA GLY A 141 -11.82 -12.39 -4.15
C GLY A 141 -11.68 -13.81 -4.68
N PHE A 142 -11.46 -14.81 -3.80
CA PHE A 142 -11.30 -16.18 -4.23
C PHE A 142 -12.66 -16.85 -4.53
N THR A 143 -12.77 -17.41 -5.73
CA THR A 143 -13.90 -18.29 -6.10
C THR A 143 -13.77 -19.64 -5.39
N GLY A 144 -14.91 -20.39 -5.29
CA GLY A 144 -14.98 -21.63 -4.51
C GLY A 144 -13.90 -22.68 -4.85
N HIS A 145 -13.44 -22.74 -6.10
CA HIS A 145 -12.39 -23.69 -6.53
C HIS A 145 -10.98 -23.27 -6.11
N GLU A 146 -10.73 -21.97 -5.98
CA GLU A 146 -9.43 -21.42 -5.59
C GLU A 146 -9.23 -21.45 -4.08
N ARG A 147 -10.31 -21.32 -3.28
CA ARG A 147 -10.29 -21.42 -1.82
C ARG A 147 -9.70 -22.73 -1.32
N THR A 148 -9.96 -23.84 -2.01
CA THR A 148 -9.45 -25.17 -1.63
C THR A 148 -7.96 -25.35 -1.92
N ARG A 149 -7.38 -24.57 -2.83
CA ARG A 149 -5.94 -24.61 -3.16
C ARG A 149 -5.09 -23.69 -2.28
N LEU A 150 -5.68 -22.67 -1.68
CA LEU A 150 -4.97 -21.77 -0.76
C LEU A 150 -4.77 -22.46 0.58
N LYS A 151 -3.54 -22.89 0.81
CA LYS A 151 -3.12 -23.28 2.16
C LYS A 151 -3.21 -22.02 3.03
N THR A 152 -4.01 -22.07 4.08
CA THR A 152 -4.23 -20.96 5.04
C THR A 152 -2.92 -20.31 5.52
N GLY A 153 -1.81 -21.08 5.54
CA GLY A 153 -0.49 -20.57 5.87
C GLY A 153 0.06 -19.47 4.95
N TRP A 154 -0.35 -19.41 3.67
CA TRP A 154 0.11 -18.36 2.76
C TRP A 154 -0.48 -16.99 3.11
N VAL A 155 -1.66 -16.95 3.69
CA VAL A 155 -2.32 -15.72 4.14
C VAL A 155 -1.54 -15.09 5.30
N LEU A 156 -0.93 -15.92 6.16
CA LEU A 156 -0.09 -15.46 7.27
C LEU A 156 1.23 -14.84 6.82
N LEU A 157 1.64 -15.03 5.56
CA LEU A 157 2.82 -14.40 4.98
C LEU A 157 2.54 -12.97 4.45
N THR A 158 1.30 -12.50 4.49
CA THR A 158 0.94 -11.14 4.05
C THR A 158 1.81 -10.05 4.72
N PRO A 159 2.09 -10.08 6.03
CA PRO A 159 2.99 -9.10 6.65
C PRO A 159 4.40 -9.11 6.05
N ALA A 160 4.97 -10.29 5.86
CA ALA A 160 6.29 -10.44 5.25
C ALA A 160 6.32 -9.90 3.81
N TYR A 161 5.26 -10.16 3.03
CA TYR A 161 5.11 -9.62 1.68
C TYR A 161 5.10 -8.08 1.67
N TRP A 162 4.35 -7.46 2.59
CA TRP A 162 4.30 -5.99 2.70
C TRP A 162 5.63 -5.39 3.15
N MET A 163 6.34 -6.04 4.07
CA MET A 163 7.70 -5.65 4.44
C MET A 163 8.65 -5.68 3.24
N MET A 164 8.54 -6.70 2.40
CA MET A 164 9.33 -6.78 1.16
C MET A 164 8.97 -5.67 0.16
N MET A 165 7.74 -5.14 0.20
CA MET A 165 7.32 -4.01 -0.65
C MET A 165 7.94 -2.68 -0.19
N SER A 166 8.41 -2.60 1.04
CA SER A 166 8.99 -1.38 1.66
C SER A 166 10.52 -1.30 1.51
N ILE A 167 11.14 -2.31 0.91
CA ILE A 167 12.58 -2.39 0.62
C ILE A 167 12.84 -1.99 -0.84
#